data_2fca32c0de840ff80a5b349fd95a25fb
#
_entry.id   2fca32c0de840ff80a5b349fd95a25fb
#
_cell.length_a   1.000
_cell.length_b   1.000
_cell.length_c   1.000
_cell.angle_alpha   90.00
_cell.angle_beta   90.00
_cell.angle_gamma   90.00
#
_symmetry.space_group_name_H-M   'P 1'
#
loop_
_entity.id
_entity.type
_entity.pdbx_description
1 polymer ?
#
loop_
_entity_poly.entity_id
_entity_poly.type
_entity_poly.pdbx_seq_one_letter_code
_entity_poly.pdbx_strand_id
1 'polypeptide(L)'
;SMSAYGMLERKPGIGLADLLSRMNLRLAENLNKMGNIFILSSERWLQLAGEEAFKPKLWYMGKIAFGNSVFRKAVCEIKSALTGLMGGTKKIVLVDLDNTLWGGIVGDEGWQNLKLGGHSPIGEAFSDFQKGLKSLTRRGILLGIISKNEESVALEAIDKNSEMILKREDFAGWRINWSDKAGNILELMD
;
A
#
# COMPACT_ATOMS: atom_id res chain seq x y z
N SER A 1 28.97 5.44 -0.15
CA SER A 1 30.08 6.33 0.26
C SER A 1 30.26 6.20 1.74
N MET A 2 31.51 6.01 2.21
CA MET A 2 31.80 6.08 3.64
C MET A 2 31.53 7.51 4.10
N SER A 3 30.68 7.69 5.13
CA SER A 3 30.49 8.97 5.75
C SER A 3 31.79 9.42 6.40
N ALA A 4 32.31 10.57 6.03
CA ALA A 4 33.53 11.11 6.61
C ALA A 4 33.31 11.70 8.02
N TYR A 5 32.04 11.91 8.40
CA TYR A 5 31.66 12.57 9.66
C TYR A 5 31.25 11.60 10.78
N GLY A 6 31.12 10.29 10.49
CA GLY A 6 30.78 9.28 11.50
C GLY A 6 29.57 9.69 12.35
N MET A 7 29.74 9.77 13.68
CA MET A 7 28.67 10.18 14.61
C MET A 7 28.16 11.62 14.41
N LEU A 8 28.91 12.47 13.73
CA LEU A 8 28.54 13.86 13.48
C LEU A 8 27.69 14.03 12.22
N GLU A 9 27.46 12.96 11.45
CA GLU A 9 26.75 13.00 10.16
C GLU A 9 25.36 13.65 10.24
N ARG A 10 24.68 13.45 11.36
CA ARG A 10 23.35 14.04 11.63
C ARG A 10 23.37 15.22 12.59
N LYS A 11 24.58 15.69 12.98
CA LYS A 11 24.67 16.85 13.89
C LYS A 11 24.31 18.13 13.17
N PRO A 12 23.35 18.93 13.71
CA PRO A 12 22.91 20.17 13.09
C PRO A 12 24.08 21.13 12.79
N GLY A 13 24.12 21.63 11.55
CA GLY A 13 25.13 22.59 11.09
C GLY A 13 26.53 22.03 10.80
N ILE A 14 26.75 20.71 11.01
CA ILE A 14 28.04 20.06 10.77
C ILE A 14 27.89 18.89 9.77
N GLY A 15 26.90 18.04 9.98
CA GLY A 15 26.73 16.78 9.23
C GLY A 15 26.19 16.99 7.85
N LEU A 16 26.75 16.27 6.86
CA LEU A 16 26.27 16.32 5.48
C LEU A 16 24.82 15.78 5.37
N ALA A 17 24.47 14.73 6.11
CA ALA A 17 23.13 14.18 6.12
C ALA A 17 22.10 15.17 6.69
N ASP A 18 22.45 15.94 7.73
CA ASP A 18 21.59 17.02 8.24
C ASP A 18 21.38 18.10 7.18
N LEU A 19 22.47 18.56 6.54
CA LEU A 19 22.41 19.57 5.50
C LEU A 19 21.51 19.14 4.33
N LEU A 20 21.74 17.94 3.79
CA LEU A 20 20.96 17.41 2.67
C LEU A 20 19.47 17.24 3.02
N SER A 21 19.16 16.76 4.24
CA SER A 21 17.78 16.64 4.71
C SER A 21 17.09 18.00 4.77
N ARG A 22 17.73 19.03 5.28
CA ARG A 22 17.20 20.40 5.33
C ARG A 22 17.03 21.01 3.94
N MET A 23 17.97 20.76 3.03
CA MET A 23 17.86 21.18 1.64
C MET A 23 16.64 20.55 0.97
N ASN A 24 16.44 19.24 1.13
CA ASN A 24 15.30 18.53 0.57
C ASN A 24 13.96 19.03 1.13
N LEU A 25 13.89 19.30 2.45
CA LEU A 25 12.70 19.86 3.07
C LEU A 25 12.37 21.24 2.49
N ARG A 26 13.36 22.15 2.42
CA ARG A 26 13.17 23.48 1.84
C ARG A 26 12.78 23.44 0.36
N LEU A 27 13.36 22.52 -0.39
CA LEU A 27 13.00 22.30 -1.79
C LEU A 27 11.54 21.86 -1.89
N ALA A 28 11.11 20.88 -1.09
CA ALA A 28 9.74 20.41 -1.06
C ALA A 28 8.75 21.51 -0.66
N GLU A 29 9.05 22.31 0.38
CA GLU A 29 8.24 23.45 0.81
C GLU A 29 8.06 24.50 -0.31
N ASN A 30 9.13 24.80 -1.06
CA ASN A 30 9.06 25.76 -2.15
C ASN A 30 8.29 25.21 -3.35
N LEU A 31 8.50 23.95 -3.71
CA LEU A 31 7.82 23.31 -4.84
C LEU A 31 6.34 23.09 -4.56
N ASN A 32 5.95 22.80 -3.33
CA ASN A 32 4.54 22.64 -2.93
C ASN A 32 3.69 23.92 -3.10
N LYS A 33 4.32 25.06 -3.25
CA LYS A 33 3.62 26.32 -3.59
C LYS A 33 3.14 26.36 -5.04
N MET A 34 3.63 25.44 -5.86
CA MET A 34 3.31 25.33 -7.28
C MET A 34 2.33 24.17 -7.48
N GLY A 35 1.09 24.46 -7.87
CA GLY A 35 0.01 23.46 -7.92
C GLY A 35 0.15 22.32 -8.95
N ASN A 36 1.13 22.41 -9.85
CA ASN A 36 1.37 21.43 -10.91
C ASN A 36 2.66 20.62 -10.72
N ILE A 37 3.27 20.68 -9.54
CA ILE A 37 4.50 19.94 -9.22
C ILE A 37 4.19 18.83 -8.21
N PHE A 38 4.66 17.63 -8.50
CA PHE A 38 4.54 16.45 -7.64
C PHE A 38 5.93 15.92 -7.34
N ILE A 39 6.24 15.73 -6.06
CA ILE A 39 7.54 15.28 -5.60
C ILE A 39 7.46 13.78 -5.31
N LEU A 40 8.32 13.01 -5.98
CA LEU A 40 8.48 11.58 -5.72
C LEU A 40 9.68 11.34 -4.78
N SER A 41 9.58 10.31 -3.92
CA SER A 41 10.59 10.01 -2.93
C SER A 41 11.68 9.10 -3.47
N SER A 42 12.84 9.67 -3.83
CA SER A 42 14.01 8.88 -4.20
C SER A 42 14.54 8.03 -3.03
N GLU A 43 14.35 8.44 -1.79
CA GLU A 43 14.72 7.65 -0.61
C GLU A 43 13.97 6.33 -0.56
N ARG A 44 12.67 6.34 -0.90
CA ARG A 44 11.86 5.13 -1.00
C ARG A 44 12.39 4.17 -2.06
N TRP A 45 12.85 4.68 -3.21
CA TRP A 45 13.42 3.82 -4.25
C TRP A 45 14.70 3.15 -3.77
N LEU A 46 15.55 3.88 -3.05
CA LEU A 46 16.79 3.35 -2.46
C LEU A 46 16.48 2.28 -1.41
N GLN A 47 15.53 2.54 -0.51
CA GLN A 47 15.10 1.59 0.51
C GLN A 47 14.56 0.30 -0.11
N LEU A 48 13.69 0.41 -1.13
CA LEU A 48 13.11 -0.75 -1.82
C LEU A 48 14.12 -1.52 -2.69
N ALA A 49 15.21 -0.89 -3.11
CA ALA A 49 16.30 -1.54 -3.84
C ALA A 49 17.29 -2.23 -2.92
N GLY A 50 17.35 -1.85 -1.64
CA GLY A 50 18.23 -2.44 -0.63
C GLY A 50 19.69 -2.40 -1.05
N GLU A 51 20.41 -3.51 -0.86
CA GLU A 51 21.84 -3.65 -1.21
C GLU A 51 22.13 -3.44 -2.71
N GLU A 52 21.15 -3.69 -3.56
CA GLU A 52 21.26 -3.46 -5.01
C GLU A 52 21.22 -1.97 -5.42
N ALA A 53 20.94 -1.06 -4.46
CA ALA A 53 20.84 0.37 -4.74
C ALA A 53 22.16 0.99 -5.21
N PHE A 54 23.28 0.54 -4.62
CA PHE A 54 24.60 1.11 -4.88
C PHE A 54 25.56 0.01 -5.30
N LYS A 55 26.07 0.10 -6.53
CA LYS A 55 27.08 -0.83 -7.07
C LYS A 55 28.36 -0.06 -7.40
N PRO A 56 29.41 -0.14 -6.57
CA PRO A 56 30.66 0.61 -6.78
C PRO A 56 31.25 0.43 -8.18
N LYS A 57 31.12 -0.78 -8.76
CA LYS A 57 31.57 -1.07 -10.13
C LYS A 57 30.94 -0.12 -11.17
N LEU A 58 29.64 0.15 -11.06
CA LEU A 58 28.93 1.05 -11.99
C LEU A 58 29.44 2.50 -11.88
N TRP A 59 29.75 2.93 -10.66
CA TRP A 59 30.34 4.25 -10.44
C TRP A 59 31.73 4.39 -11.05
N TYR A 60 32.59 3.40 -10.82
CA TYR A 60 33.97 3.46 -11.35
C TYR A 60 34.02 3.34 -12.85
N MET A 61 33.19 2.51 -13.47
CA MET A 61 33.16 2.30 -14.93
C MET A 61 32.44 3.40 -15.70
N GLY A 62 31.34 3.93 -15.19
CA GLY A 62 30.47 4.81 -15.97
C GLY A 62 29.90 6.00 -15.20
N LYS A 63 30.37 6.26 -13.96
CA LYS A 63 29.82 7.30 -13.08
C LYS A 63 28.33 7.17 -12.84
N ILE A 64 27.82 5.93 -12.91
CA ILE A 64 26.40 5.62 -12.66
C ILE A 64 26.20 5.46 -11.16
N ALA A 65 25.44 6.37 -10.56
CA ALA A 65 25.27 6.44 -9.11
C ALA A 65 24.44 5.29 -8.53
N PHE A 66 23.48 4.75 -9.29
CA PHE A 66 22.50 3.80 -8.79
C PHE A 66 22.48 2.51 -9.63
N GLY A 67 22.15 1.40 -8.98
CA GLY A 67 21.88 0.13 -9.65
C GLY A 67 20.55 0.13 -10.41
N ASN A 68 20.40 -0.80 -11.36
CA ASN A 68 19.18 -0.93 -12.17
C ASN A 68 17.91 -1.14 -11.35
N SER A 69 18.00 -1.72 -10.14
CA SER A 69 16.89 -1.90 -9.21
C SER A 69 16.24 -0.58 -8.81
N VAL A 70 17.04 0.47 -8.57
CA VAL A 70 16.54 1.83 -8.24
C VAL A 70 15.78 2.41 -9.42
N PHE A 71 16.33 2.32 -10.63
CA PHE A 71 15.66 2.83 -11.84
C PHE A 71 14.35 2.13 -12.13
N ARG A 72 14.27 0.79 -11.90
CA ARG A 72 12.99 0.08 -12.02
C ARG A 72 11.93 0.59 -11.05
N LYS A 73 12.31 0.83 -9.79
CA LYS A 73 11.37 1.39 -8.79
C LYS A 73 10.92 2.80 -9.18
N ALA A 74 11.86 3.64 -9.62
CA ALA A 74 11.56 4.98 -10.11
C ALA A 74 10.57 4.95 -11.30
N VAL A 75 10.82 4.13 -12.31
CA VAL A 75 9.94 4.01 -13.49
C VAL A 75 8.55 3.53 -13.10
N CYS A 76 8.43 2.52 -12.22
CA CYS A 76 7.13 2.05 -11.74
C CYS A 76 6.34 3.16 -11.03
N GLU A 77 7.00 3.93 -10.15
CA GLU A 77 6.33 5.00 -9.42
C GLU A 77 5.95 6.18 -10.32
N ILE A 78 6.85 6.60 -11.22
CA ILE A 78 6.58 7.65 -12.22
C ILE A 78 5.39 7.24 -13.11
N LYS A 79 5.40 6.00 -13.62
CA LYS A 79 4.29 5.49 -14.42
C LYS A 79 2.97 5.51 -13.65
N SER A 80 2.97 5.08 -12.40
CA SER A 80 1.78 5.08 -11.54
C SER A 80 1.28 6.51 -11.28
N ALA A 81 2.19 7.45 -11.03
CA ALA A 81 1.85 8.86 -10.83
C ALA A 81 1.24 9.47 -12.10
N LEU A 82 1.85 9.25 -13.26
CA LEU A 82 1.31 9.72 -14.54
C LEU A 82 -0.06 9.10 -14.85
N THR A 83 -0.23 7.79 -14.61
CA THR A 83 -1.53 7.13 -14.78
C THR A 83 -2.60 7.76 -13.88
N GLY A 84 -2.23 8.09 -12.63
CA GLY A 84 -3.11 8.79 -11.70
C GLY A 84 -3.53 10.17 -12.20
N LEU A 85 -2.56 10.96 -12.65
CA LEU A 85 -2.79 12.32 -13.18
C LEU A 85 -3.66 12.33 -14.45
N MET A 86 -3.55 11.29 -15.27
CA MET A 86 -4.35 11.11 -16.49
C MET A 86 -5.75 10.51 -16.24
N GLY A 87 -6.15 10.33 -14.98
CA GLY A 87 -7.45 9.75 -14.62
C GLY A 87 -7.54 8.22 -14.81
N GLY A 88 -6.43 7.54 -15.12
CA GLY A 88 -6.38 6.09 -15.29
C GLY A 88 -6.36 5.27 -14.01
N THR A 89 -6.60 5.88 -12.86
CA THR A 89 -6.66 5.20 -11.56
C THR A 89 -7.84 4.25 -11.50
N LYS A 90 -7.64 3.05 -10.96
CA LYS A 90 -8.75 2.15 -10.64
C LYS A 90 -9.64 2.80 -9.58
N LYS A 91 -10.95 2.79 -9.81
CA LYS A 91 -11.92 3.47 -8.93
C LYS A 91 -12.53 2.54 -7.90
N ILE A 92 -12.49 1.24 -8.15
CA ILE A 92 -13.05 0.22 -7.26
C ILE A 92 -12.08 -0.95 -7.11
N VAL A 93 -12.04 -1.53 -5.92
CA VAL A 93 -11.39 -2.80 -5.60
C VAL A 93 -12.46 -3.74 -5.09
N LEU A 94 -12.62 -4.88 -5.76
CA LEU A 94 -13.50 -5.95 -5.34
C LEU A 94 -12.67 -6.99 -4.58
N VAL A 95 -13.13 -7.38 -3.41
CA VAL A 95 -12.43 -8.34 -2.55
C VAL A 95 -13.32 -9.55 -2.28
N ASP A 96 -12.69 -10.69 -2.13
CA ASP A 96 -13.31 -11.89 -1.56
C ASP A 96 -13.22 -11.82 -0.02
N LEU A 97 -13.88 -12.73 0.67
CA LEU A 97 -13.91 -12.80 2.13
C LEU A 97 -12.99 -13.88 2.66
N ASP A 98 -13.38 -15.16 2.53
CA ASP A 98 -12.68 -16.30 3.08
C ASP A 98 -11.26 -16.43 2.52
N ASN A 99 -10.29 -16.59 3.40
CA ASN A 99 -8.87 -16.63 3.08
C ASN A 99 -8.35 -15.39 2.29
N THR A 100 -9.10 -14.29 2.36
CA THR A 100 -8.76 -13.00 1.73
C THR A 100 -8.81 -11.86 2.75
N LEU A 101 -9.96 -11.57 3.35
CA LEU A 101 -10.06 -10.57 4.43
C LEU A 101 -9.75 -11.17 5.81
N TRP A 102 -9.92 -12.45 5.97
CA TRP A 102 -9.58 -13.24 7.15
C TRP A 102 -9.12 -14.63 6.74
N GLY A 103 -8.43 -15.33 7.63
CA GLY A 103 -8.07 -16.73 7.42
C GLY A 103 -9.15 -17.65 7.96
N GLY A 104 -9.52 -18.66 7.16
CA GLY A 104 -10.58 -19.60 7.45
C GLY A 104 -11.81 -19.40 6.57
N ILE A 105 -12.80 -20.29 6.76
CA ILE A 105 -14.08 -20.28 6.05
C ILE A 105 -15.18 -19.98 7.07
N VAL A 106 -15.81 -18.82 6.94
CA VAL A 106 -16.75 -18.34 7.96
C VAL A 106 -17.96 -19.26 8.13
N GLY A 107 -18.43 -19.85 7.04
CA GLY A 107 -19.55 -20.80 7.07
C GLY A 107 -19.28 -22.09 7.85
N ASP A 108 -18.04 -22.54 7.88
CA ASP A 108 -17.63 -23.78 8.53
C ASP A 108 -17.15 -23.55 9.97
N GLU A 109 -16.37 -22.48 10.20
CA GLU A 109 -15.67 -22.26 11.45
C GLU A 109 -16.41 -21.28 12.39
N GLY A 110 -17.33 -20.49 11.83
CA GLY A 110 -17.94 -19.35 12.54
C GLY A 110 -17.00 -18.17 12.71
N TRP A 111 -17.54 -16.98 12.87
CA TRP A 111 -16.75 -15.75 12.92
C TRP A 111 -15.79 -15.66 14.11
N GLN A 112 -16.05 -16.39 15.20
CA GLN A 112 -15.23 -16.43 16.42
C GLN A 112 -13.88 -17.12 16.21
N ASN A 113 -13.80 -18.05 15.25
CA ASN A 113 -12.63 -18.89 15.00
C ASN A 113 -11.79 -18.40 13.79
N LEU A 114 -12.21 -17.34 13.13
CA LEU A 114 -11.48 -16.79 12.01
C LEU A 114 -10.09 -16.26 12.45
N LYS A 115 -9.08 -16.48 11.62
CA LYS A 115 -7.73 -16.00 11.86
C LYS A 115 -7.66 -14.52 11.46
N LEU A 116 -7.78 -13.64 12.46
CA LEU A 116 -7.70 -12.19 12.31
C LEU A 116 -7.15 -11.60 13.61
N GLY A 117 -6.53 -10.42 13.52
CA GLY A 117 -6.00 -9.73 14.70
C GLY A 117 -4.59 -10.14 15.10
N GLY A 118 -4.07 -9.46 16.14
CA GLY A 118 -2.67 -9.57 16.56
C GLY A 118 -2.29 -10.84 17.34
N HIS A 119 -3.18 -11.83 17.46
CA HIS A 119 -2.93 -13.04 18.25
C HIS A 119 -2.11 -14.11 17.51
N SER A 120 -1.90 -13.93 16.20
CA SER A 120 -1.07 -14.81 15.40
C SER A 120 -0.46 -14.05 14.22
N PRO A 121 0.72 -14.48 13.70
CA PRO A 121 1.33 -13.85 12.53
C PRO A 121 0.41 -13.84 11.30
N ILE A 122 -0.39 -14.89 11.12
CA ILE A 122 -1.37 -14.98 10.03
C ILE A 122 -2.51 -13.98 10.23
N GLY A 123 -3.07 -13.90 11.44
CA GLY A 123 -4.13 -12.94 11.77
C GLY A 123 -3.66 -11.49 11.60
N GLU A 124 -2.43 -11.20 12.02
CA GLU A 124 -1.80 -9.89 11.86
C GLU A 124 -1.65 -9.52 10.37
N ALA A 125 -1.23 -10.46 9.53
CA ALA A 125 -1.11 -10.23 8.09
C ALA A 125 -2.46 -9.87 7.43
N PHE A 126 -3.56 -10.53 7.81
CA PHE A 126 -4.90 -10.17 7.34
C PHE A 126 -5.33 -8.80 7.83
N SER A 127 -5.03 -8.47 9.10
CA SER A 127 -5.31 -7.14 9.64
C SER A 127 -4.54 -6.04 8.89
N ASP A 128 -3.27 -6.27 8.59
CA ASP A 128 -2.46 -5.31 7.81
C ASP A 128 -2.96 -5.17 6.37
N PHE A 129 -3.43 -6.25 5.76
CA PHE A 129 -4.09 -6.18 4.46
C PHE A 129 -5.35 -5.31 4.52
N GLN A 130 -6.21 -5.50 5.52
CA GLN A 130 -7.40 -4.66 5.72
C GLN A 130 -7.05 -3.18 5.95
N LYS A 131 -5.99 -2.88 6.74
CA LYS A 131 -5.48 -1.49 6.90
C LYS A 131 -5.08 -0.90 5.56
N GLY A 132 -4.41 -1.70 4.72
CA GLY A 132 -4.04 -1.32 3.36
C GLY A 132 -5.27 -0.95 2.52
N LEU A 133 -6.30 -1.80 2.50
CA LEU A 133 -7.56 -1.54 1.81
C LEU A 133 -8.25 -0.28 2.36
N LYS A 134 -8.32 -0.13 3.69
CA LYS A 134 -8.90 1.07 4.31
C LYS A 134 -8.14 2.35 3.95
N SER A 135 -6.83 2.27 3.71
CA SER A 135 -6.07 3.41 3.22
C SER A 135 -6.44 3.82 1.79
N LEU A 136 -6.90 2.87 0.97
CA LEU A 136 -7.38 3.14 -0.39
C LEU A 136 -8.70 3.91 -0.37
N THR A 137 -9.63 3.61 0.56
CA THR A 137 -10.90 4.36 0.65
C THR A 137 -10.67 5.83 0.95
N ARG A 138 -9.68 6.16 1.80
CA ARG A 138 -9.27 7.54 2.08
C ARG A 138 -8.74 8.29 0.84
N ARG A 139 -8.36 7.55 -0.19
CA ARG A 139 -7.93 8.10 -1.49
C ARG A 139 -9.05 8.14 -2.52
N GLY A 140 -10.30 7.88 -2.12
CA GLY A 140 -11.47 7.87 -2.99
C GLY A 140 -11.65 6.60 -3.83
N ILE A 141 -10.96 5.51 -3.48
CA ILE A 141 -11.15 4.20 -4.12
C ILE A 141 -12.26 3.46 -3.38
N LEU A 142 -13.29 3.05 -4.08
CA LEU A 142 -14.39 2.27 -3.52
C LEU A 142 -13.94 0.83 -3.24
N LEU A 143 -14.52 0.24 -2.20
CA LEU A 143 -14.39 -1.21 -1.95
C LEU A 143 -15.73 -1.87 -2.19
N GLY A 144 -15.71 -3.07 -2.77
CA GLY A 144 -16.87 -3.94 -2.89
C GLY A 144 -16.53 -5.37 -2.51
N ILE A 145 -17.51 -6.16 -2.12
CA ILE A 145 -17.32 -7.57 -1.77
C ILE A 145 -17.96 -8.44 -2.85
N ILE A 146 -17.21 -9.44 -3.32
CA ILE A 146 -17.71 -10.52 -4.17
C ILE A 146 -17.28 -11.84 -3.55
N SER A 147 -18.19 -12.52 -2.89
CA SER A 147 -17.87 -13.77 -2.20
C SER A 147 -18.92 -14.85 -2.39
N LYS A 148 -18.49 -16.11 -2.36
CA LYS A 148 -19.35 -17.29 -2.29
C LYS A 148 -19.55 -17.68 -0.84
N ASN A 149 -20.59 -17.14 -0.22
CA ASN A 149 -20.94 -17.35 1.17
C ASN A 149 -22.44 -17.17 1.38
N GLU A 150 -22.91 -17.52 2.56
CA GLU A 150 -24.22 -17.07 3.06
C GLU A 150 -24.08 -15.60 3.51
N GLU A 151 -24.86 -14.70 2.91
CA GLU A 151 -24.75 -13.26 3.15
C GLU A 151 -24.88 -12.89 4.62
N SER A 152 -25.86 -13.46 5.30
CA SER A 152 -26.14 -13.20 6.72
C SER A 152 -24.96 -13.56 7.61
N VAL A 153 -24.32 -14.69 7.36
CA VAL A 153 -23.18 -15.21 8.12
C VAL A 153 -21.93 -14.35 7.86
N ALA A 154 -21.69 -13.98 6.61
CA ALA A 154 -20.54 -13.15 6.23
C ALA A 154 -20.66 -11.73 6.82
N LEU A 155 -21.84 -11.13 6.75
CA LEU A 155 -22.09 -9.80 7.32
C LEU A 155 -22.03 -9.82 8.85
N GLU A 156 -22.48 -10.89 9.48
CA GLU A 156 -22.34 -11.08 10.95
C GLU A 156 -20.85 -11.10 11.34
N ALA A 157 -20.00 -11.77 10.57
CA ALA A 157 -18.55 -11.78 10.82
C ALA A 157 -17.95 -10.36 10.74
N ILE A 158 -18.34 -9.57 9.75
CA ILE A 158 -17.87 -8.18 9.60
C ILE A 158 -18.31 -7.32 10.78
N ASP A 159 -19.54 -7.50 11.24
CA ASP A 159 -20.12 -6.65 12.30
C ASP A 159 -19.63 -7.04 13.71
N LYS A 160 -19.57 -8.34 14.00
CA LYS A 160 -19.32 -8.84 15.36
C LYS A 160 -17.85 -9.12 15.68
N ASN A 161 -17.02 -9.41 14.69
CA ASN A 161 -15.62 -9.66 14.97
C ASN A 161 -14.91 -8.36 15.34
N SER A 162 -14.44 -8.27 16.59
CA SER A 162 -13.77 -7.09 17.14
C SER A 162 -12.44 -6.77 16.46
N GLU A 163 -11.79 -7.77 15.87
CA GLU A 163 -10.50 -7.61 15.16
C GLU A 163 -10.66 -7.11 13.71
N MET A 164 -11.90 -7.03 13.20
CA MET A 164 -12.18 -6.49 11.87
C MET A 164 -11.87 -5.00 11.81
N ILE A 165 -10.93 -4.64 10.91
CA ILE A 165 -10.54 -3.24 10.62
C ILE A 165 -11.55 -2.57 9.68
N LEU A 166 -11.96 -3.29 8.63
CA LEU A 166 -12.99 -2.85 7.71
C LEU A 166 -14.36 -3.09 8.32
N LYS A 167 -15.21 -2.11 8.23
CA LYS A 167 -16.61 -2.18 8.68
C LYS A 167 -17.55 -2.16 7.48
N ARG A 168 -18.80 -2.53 7.67
CA ARG A 168 -19.79 -2.56 6.59
C ARG A 168 -19.87 -1.25 5.81
N GLU A 169 -19.72 -0.12 6.49
CA GLU A 169 -19.73 1.23 5.92
C GLU A 169 -18.52 1.55 5.01
N ASP A 170 -17.44 0.77 5.10
CA ASP A 170 -16.27 0.93 4.23
C ASP A 170 -16.52 0.37 2.82
N PHE A 171 -17.57 -0.44 2.64
CA PHE A 171 -17.91 -1.07 1.37
C PHE A 171 -19.05 -0.30 0.68
N ALA A 172 -18.85 0.01 -0.59
CA ALA A 172 -19.85 0.67 -1.44
C ALA A 172 -21.00 -0.29 -1.81
N GLY A 173 -20.74 -1.60 -1.77
CA GLY A 173 -21.74 -2.62 -2.03
C GLY A 173 -21.14 -4.03 -1.98
N TRP A 174 -22.00 -5.02 -2.06
CA TRP A 174 -21.59 -6.43 -2.08
C TRP A 174 -22.54 -7.32 -2.86
N ARG A 175 -21.98 -8.45 -3.31
CA ARG A 175 -22.70 -9.62 -3.81
C ARG A 175 -22.11 -10.85 -3.12
N ILE A 176 -22.82 -11.33 -2.12
CA ILE A 176 -22.43 -12.48 -1.29
C ILE A 176 -23.49 -13.54 -1.51
N ASN A 177 -23.22 -14.47 -2.39
CA ASN A 177 -24.12 -15.56 -2.76
C ASN A 177 -23.35 -16.69 -3.46
N TRP A 178 -24.01 -17.79 -3.76
CA TRP A 178 -23.42 -18.94 -4.41
C TRP A 178 -23.43 -18.89 -5.94
N SER A 179 -23.89 -17.80 -6.52
CA SER A 179 -23.91 -17.59 -7.98
C SER A 179 -22.52 -17.36 -8.56
N ASP A 180 -22.42 -17.29 -9.87
CA ASP A 180 -21.16 -17.03 -10.55
C ASP A 180 -20.59 -15.65 -10.20
N LYS A 181 -19.28 -15.62 -9.88
CA LYS A 181 -18.62 -14.37 -9.51
C LYS A 181 -18.57 -13.34 -10.63
N ALA A 182 -18.47 -13.78 -11.91
CA ALA A 182 -18.41 -12.86 -13.04
C ALA A 182 -19.74 -12.13 -13.22
N GLY A 183 -20.87 -12.84 -13.10
CA GLY A 183 -22.21 -12.25 -13.10
C GLY A 183 -22.40 -11.26 -11.94
N ASN A 184 -22.01 -11.66 -10.73
CA ASN A 184 -22.08 -10.81 -9.54
C ASN A 184 -21.24 -9.51 -9.67
N ILE A 185 -20.09 -9.57 -10.36
CA ILE A 185 -19.26 -8.38 -10.63
C ILE A 185 -20.01 -7.40 -11.54
N LEU A 186 -20.60 -7.90 -12.62
CA LEU A 186 -21.36 -7.07 -13.55
C LEU A 186 -22.55 -6.39 -12.84
N GLU A 187 -23.33 -7.17 -12.09
CA GLU A 187 -24.46 -6.64 -11.33
C GLU A 187 -24.09 -5.61 -10.25
N LEU A 188 -22.87 -5.70 -9.71
CA LEU A 188 -22.41 -4.73 -8.70
C LEU A 188 -21.91 -3.43 -9.35
N MET A 189 -21.55 -3.47 -10.62
CA MET A 189 -20.99 -2.33 -11.34
C MET A 189 -22.06 -1.52 -12.11
N ASP A 190 -23.27 -2.04 -12.27
CA ASP A 190 -24.44 -1.36 -12.83
C ASP A 190 -25.14 -0.51 -11.77
#